data_3d132aa77c0e539b982a3ed1b216afb8
#
_entry.id   3d132aa77c0e539b982a3ed1b216afb8
#
_cell.length_a   1.000
_cell.length_b   1.000
_cell.length_c   1.000
_cell.angle_alpha   90.00
_cell.angle_beta   90.00
_cell.angle_gamma   90.00
#
_symmetry.space_group_name_H-M   'P 1'
#
loop_
_entity.id
_entity.type
_entity.pdbx_description
1 polymer ?
#
loop_
_entity_poly.entity_id
_entity_poly.type
_entity_poly.pdbx_seq_one_letter_code
_entity_poly.pdbx_strand_id
1 'polypeptide(L)'
;VKNIVFFILLFPFCGKSQFLDNSKGNAFSEIPFFNEKFVKNNKIKSLKGTYTFKKMGDIMRETDYVFQYDFDNKGHLIQSFETNNESHKIDTTLLLYSYYKDGNLAFVRRKDQIGYYSTHYFYDSINRVIKEEYRRDIDTAGTLFVPSFERSTILNFETIKHETNGQNEKSIIHNSYGLPFKEIDIFKDSLGYILVKEEKFKFGNQRITTVLDYNEKGWISSIKSTNAVNPKLNQEIRFKYDDFGNLSEKHVYKNNQFITDIQVIYNLKTGLISSILTRDVATNFISILRFEVVKYH
;
A
#
# COMPACT_ATOMS: atom_id res chain seq x y z
N VAL A 1 12.65 28.58 52.82
CA VAL A 1 12.09 27.60 51.86
C VAL A 1 12.06 28.29 50.50
N LYS A 2 12.98 27.96 49.60
CA LYS A 2 13.03 28.45 48.21
C LYS A 2 12.22 27.53 47.34
N ASN A 3 11.07 27.98 46.83
CA ASN A 3 10.27 27.30 45.83
C ASN A 3 10.97 27.42 44.48
N ILE A 4 11.56 26.32 43.97
CA ILE A 4 12.06 26.19 42.59
C ILE A 4 10.85 25.81 41.73
N VAL A 5 10.34 26.76 40.94
CA VAL A 5 9.34 26.51 39.92
C VAL A 5 10.06 25.93 38.69
N PHE A 6 9.84 24.64 38.44
CA PHE A 6 10.36 23.98 37.24
C PHE A 6 9.45 24.32 36.05
N PHE A 7 9.90 25.25 35.21
CA PHE A 7 9.22 25.56 33.94
C PHE A 7 9.55 24.45 32.94
N ILE A 8 8.63 23.47 32.80
CA ILE A 8 8.69 22.49 31.72
C ILE A 8 8.31 23.24 30.43
N LEU A 9 9.32 23.64 29.65
CA LEU A 9 9.16 24.10 28.28
C LEU A 9 8.68 22.93 27.41
N LEU A 10 7.34 22.80 27.29
CA LEU A 10 6.71 21.98 26.27
C LEU A 10 7.04 22.61 24.91
N PHE A 11 8.17 22.22 24.32
CA PHE A 11 8.38 22.44 22.90
C PHE A 11 7.28 21.66 22.17
N PRO A 12 6.41 22.31 21.38
CA PRO A 12 5.56 21.59 20.46
C PRO A 12 6.50 20.94 19.46
N PHE A 13 6.74 19.66 19.60
CA PHE A 13 7.27 18.85 18.50
C PHE A 13 6.22 18.97 17.38
N CYS A 14 6.39 19.95 16.51
CA CYS A 14 5.80 19.95 15.19
C CYS A 14 6.43 18.78 14.43
N GLY A 15 6.03 17.56 14.77
CA GLY A 15 6.34 16.40 13.96
C GLY A 15 5.78 16.69 12.58
N LYS A 16 6.65 16.92 11.59
CA LYS A 16 6.21 17.01 10.21
C LYS A 16 5.58 15.66 9.90
N SER A 17 4.26 15.66 9.74
CA SER A 17 3.53 14.46 9.37
C SER A 17 4.04 14.00 8.01
N GLN A 18 4.37 12.72 7.90
CA GLN A 18 4.85 12.10 6.66
C GLN A 18 3.72 12.07 5.63
N PHE A 19 4.03 12.29 4.35
CA PHE A 19 3.06 12.20 3.27
C PHE A 19 2.64 10.76 2.97
N LEU A 20 3.61 9.84 2.98
CA LEU A 20 3.35 8.39 2.85
C LEU A 20 3.23 7.76 4.22
N ASP A 21 2.23 6.90 4.41
CA ASP A 21 2.12 6.01 5.55
C ASP A 21 2.67 4.64 5.17
N ASN A 22 3.87 4.32 5.65
CA ASN A 22 4.49 3.01 5.48
C ASN A 22 4.51 2.19 6.79
N SER A 23 3.68 2.52 7.76
CA SER A 23 3.61 1.84 9.06
C SER A 23 3.30 0.34 8.94
N LYS A 24 2.65 -0.07 7.85
CA LYS A 24 2.32 -1.47 7.51
C LYS A 24 3.19 -2.06 6.42
N GLY A 25 4.19 -1.32 5.90
CA GLY A 25 5.01 -1.75 4.78
C GLY A 25 4.31 -1.77 3.41
N ASN A 26 3.17 -1.09 3.29
CA ASN A 26 2.31 -1.12 2.10
C ASN A 26 2.61 -0.04 1.07
N ALA A 27 3.63 0.81 1.28
CA ALA A 27 3.93 1.87 0.32
C ALA A 27 4.11 1.32 -1.10
N PHE A 28 3.46 1.95 -2.06
CA PHE A 28 3.41 1.55 -3.48
C PHE A 28 2.80 0.15 -3.72
N SER A 29 1.79 -0.21 -2.94
CA SER A 29 0.93 -1.38 -3.19
C SER A 29 -0.46 -0.93 -3.65
N GLU A 30 -1.34 -1.89 -3.93
CA GLU A 30 -2.75 -1.60 -4.26
C GLU A 30 -3.59 -1.20 -3.03
N ILE A 31 -3.07 -1.38 -1.80
CA ILE A 31 -3.72 -0.91 -0.57
C ILE A 31 -3.35 0.56 -0.36
N PRO A 32 -4.29 1.43 0.08
CA PRO A 32 -4.00 2.84 0.37
C PRO A 32 -2.82 3.00 1.35
N PHE A 33 -1.88 3.87 0.99
CA PHE A 33 -0.63 4.09 1.73
C PHE A 33 -0.29 5.58 1.92
N PHE A 34 -1.25 6.47 1.73
CA PHE A 34 -1.08 7.89 2.00
C PHE A 34 -1.53 8.23 3.42
N ASN A 35 -0.86 9.19 4.04
CA ASN A 35 -1.29 9.73 5.31
C ASN A 35 -2.50 10.66 5.12
N GLU A 36 -3.67 10.16 5.44
CA GLU A 36 -4.95 10.86 5.25
C GLU A 36 -5.00 12.22 5.94
N LYS A 37 -4.43 12.32 7.16
CA LYS A 37 -4.37 13.59 7.90
C LYS A 37 -3.50 14.61 7.18
N PHE A 38 -2.35 14.17 6.63
CA PHE A 38 -1.47 15.04 5.86
C PHE A 38 -2.17 15.51 4.58
N VAL A 39 -2.78 14.60 3.82
CA VAL A 39 -3.52 14.89 2.58
C VAL A 39 -4.63 15.90 2.84
N LYS A 40 -5.47 15.64 3.85
CA LYS A 40 -6.56 16.53 4.28
C LYS A 40 -6.07 17.92 4.68
N ASN A 41 -5.05 17.99 5.57
CA ASN A 41 -4.54 19.25 6.09
C ASN A 41 -3.91 20.12 5.01
N ASN A 42 -3.32 19.52 3.97
CA ASN A 42 -2.74 20.20 2.82
C ASN A 42 -3.76 20.42 1.69
N LYS A 43 -5.03 20.02 1.88
CA LYS A 43 -6.13 20.13 0.90
C LYS A 43 -5.77 19.50 -0.46
N ILE A 44 -5.09 18.36 -0.46
CA ILE A 44 -4.66 17.71 -1.69
C ILE A 44 -5.87 17.03 -2.34
N LYS A 45 -6.17 17.41 -3.58
CA LYS A 45 -7.24 16.82 -4.39
C LYS A 45 -6.69 15.72 -5.27
N SER A 46 -5.56 15.96 -5.94
CA SER A 46 -4.91 14.95 -6.75
C SER A 46 -3.42 15.17 -6.89
N LEU A 47 -2.70 14.08 -7.17
CA LEU A 47 -1.34 14.07 -7.68
C LEU A 47 -1.40 13.58 -9.11
N LYS A 48 -0.98 14.42 -10.07
CA LYS A 48 -0.89 14.06 -11.48
C LYS A 48 0.54 13.87 -11.85
N GLY A 49 0.88 12.73 -12.41
CA GLY A 49 2.24 12.38 -12.76
C GLY A 49 2.40 12.13 -14.25
N THR A 50 3.55 12.48 -14.79
CA THR A 50 3.99 12.17 -16.16
C THR A 50 5.25 11.32 -16.11
N TYR A 51 5.32 10.33 -17.00
CA TYR A 51 6.46 9.43 -17.08
C TYR A 51 7.53 9.95 -18.03
N THR A 52 8.77 9.83 -17.59
CA THR A 52 9.98 9.93 -18.44
C THR A 52 10.74 8.61 -18.31
N PHE A 53 11.17 8.04 -19.43
CA PHE A 53 11.90 6.79 -19.45
C PHE A 53 13.36 6.99 -19.86
N LYS A 54 14.24 6.17 -19.27
CA LYS A 54 15.65 6.10 -19.64
C LYS A 54 16.08 4.64 -19.74
N LYS A 55 16.53 4.23 -20.93
CA LYS A 55 17.23 2.95 -21.14
C LYS A 55 18.74 3.16 -20.95
N MET A 56 19.44 2.07 -20.61
CA MET A 56 20.90 2.10 -20.54
C MET A 56 21.49 2.51 -21.89
N GLY A 57 22.41 3.49 -21.86
CA GLY A 57 23.06 3.99 -23.08
C GLY A 57 22.19 4.91 -23.96
N ASP A 58 20.94 5.19 -23.60
CA ASP A 58 20.03 6.05 -24.35
C ASP A 58 19.81 7.40 -23.62
N ILE A 59 19.22 8.36 -24.33
CA ILE A 59 18.77 9.64 -23.75
C ILE A 59 17.46 9.43 -22.96
N MET A 60 17.15 10.38 -22.10
CA MET A 60 15.84 10.44 -21.44
C MET A 60 14.77 10.79 -22.47
N ARG A 61 13.63 10.06 -22.40
CA ARG A 61 12.48 10.27 -23.30
C ARG A 61 11.25 10.60 -22.49
N GLU A 62 10.67 11.74 -22.71
CA GLU A 62 9.35 12.09 -22.22
C GLU A 62 8.30 11.24 -22.93
N THR A 63 7.21 10.98 -22.24
CA THR A 63 6.11 10.17 -22.74
C THR A 63 4.76 10.84 -22.46
N ASP A 64 3.73 10.41 -23.17
CA ASP A 64 2.35 10.79 -22.89
C ASP A 64 1.69 9.92 -21.80
N TYR A 65 2.47 9.02 -21.17
CA TYR A 65 1.94 8.19 -20.10
C TYR A 65 1.79 8.98 -18.82
N VAL A 66 0.62 8.82 -18.22
CA VAL A 66 0.24 9.53 -17.01
C VAL A 66 -0.07 8.57 -15.88
N PHE A 67 0.15 9.05 -14.68
CA PHE A 67 -0.26 8.41 -13.45
C PHE A 67 -1.01 9.44 -12.59
N GLN A 68 -2.08 9.02 -11.93
CA GLN A 68 -2.83 9.94 -11.08
C GLN A 68 -3.33 9.24 -9.83
N TYR A 69 -3.21 9.94 -8.70
CA TYR A 69 -3.91 9.62 -7.45
C TYR A 69 -4.93 10.72 -7.17
N ASP A 70 -6.17 10.35 -6.85
CA ASP A 70 -7.22 11.27 -6.44
C ASP A 70 -7.65 11.00 -5.01
N PHE A 71 -7.94 12.07 -4.28
CA PHE A 71 -8.31 12.03 -2.88
C PHE A 71 -9.64 12.72 -2.64
N ASP A 72 -10.39 12.27 -1.63
CA ASP A 72 -11.55 12.97 -1.14
C ASP A 72 -11.15 14.11 -0.18
N ASN A 73 -12.15 14.89 0.26
CA ASN A 73 -11.93 16.00 1.19
C ASN A 73 -11.59 15.56 2.64
N LYS A 74 -11.67 14.26 2.93
CA LYS A 74 -11.21 13.66 4.20
C LYS A 74 -9.77 13.22 4.12
N GLY A 75 -9.20 13.15 2.91
CA GLY A 75 -7.83 12.71 2.63
C GLY A 75 -7.71 11.24 2.23
N HIS A 76 -8.82 10.52 2.06
CA HIS A 76 -8.79 9.15 1.62
C HIS A 76 -8.42 9.09 0.13
N LEU A 77 -7.57 8.13 -0.25
CA LEU A 77 -7.32 7.80 -1.66
C LEU A 77 -8.58 7.17 -2.25
N ILE A 78 -9.19 7.80 -3.26
CA ILE A 78 -10.42 7.31 -3.90
C ILE A 78 -10.17 6.69 -5.28
N GLN A 79 -9.07 7.06 -5.92
CA GLN A 79 -8.71 6.54 -7.24
C GLN A 79 -7.20 6.53 -7.44
N SER A 80 -6.71 5.51 -8.11
CA SER A 80 -5.39 5.45 -8.73
C SER A 80 -5.56 5.05 -10.18
N PHE A 81 -4.92 5.79 -11.07
CA PHE A 81 -5.05 5.63 -12.51
C PHE A 81 -3.68 5.64 -13.18
N GLU A 82 -3.43 4.71 -14.09
CA GLU A 82 -2.19 4.63 -14.84
C GLU A 82 -2.48 4.28 -16.30
N THR A 83 -1.82 4.99 -17.23
CA THR A 83 -1.85 4.64 -18.64
C THR A 83 -0.68 3.73 -18.97
N ASN A 84 -0.96 2.62 -19.62
CA ASN A 84 0.01 1.65 -20.10
C ASN A 84 -0.10 1.52 -21.62
N ASN A 85 1.02 1.22 -22.30
CA ASN A 85 0.99 0.88 -23.71
C ASN A 85 1.21 -0.63 -23.86
N GLU A 86 0.12 -1.36 -24.06
CA GLU A 86 0.20 -2.76 -24.43
C GLU A 86 -0.29 -2.91 -25.86
N SER A 87 0.56 -3.51 -26.71
CA SER A 87 0.22 -3.90 -28.09
C SER A 87 -0.27 -2.73 -28.98
N HIS A 88 0.37 -1.55 -28.86
CA HIS A 88 0.04 -0.34 -29.64
C HIS A 88 -1.34 0.28 -29.34
N LYS A 89 -1.98 -0.10 -28.24
CA LYS A 89 -3.17 0.60 -27.71
C LYS A 89 -2.86 1.11 -26.31
N ILE A 90 -3.28 2.34 -26.04
CA ILE A 90 -3.24 2.88 -24.68
C ILE A 90 -4.28 2.11 -23.89
N ASP A 91 -3.81 1.29 -22.96
CA ASP A 91 -4.66 0.67 -21.94
C ASP A 91 -4.49 1.40 -20.61
N THR A 92 -5.45 1.20 -19.72
CA THR A 92 -5.49 1.87 -18.44
C THR A 92 -5.69 0.88 -17.32
N THR A 93 -4.82 0.95 -16.32
CA THR A 93 -5.08 0.32 -15.03
C THR A 93 -5.78 1.33 -14.13
N LEU A 94 -6.91 0.96 -13.57
CA LEU A 94 -7.70 1.80 -12.69
C LEU A 94 -7.96 1.06 -11.38
N LEU A 95 -7.65 1.71 -10.25
CA LEU A 95 -8.04 1.26 -8.92
C LEU A 95 -9.01 2.28 -8.34
N LEU A 96 -10.15 1.81 -7.85
CA LEU A 96 -11.16 2.62 -7.18
C LEU A 96 -11.31 2.14 -5.74
N TYR A 97 -11.34 3.09 -4.81
CA TYR A 97 -11.44 2.82 -3.38
C TYR A 97 -12.73 3.40 -2.82
N SER A 98 -13.36 2.69 -1.94
CA SER A 98 -14.52 3.16 -1.20
C SER A 98 -14.34 2.89 0.29
N TYR A 99 -14.96 3.74 1.10
CA TYR A 99 -14.80 3.69 2.55
C TYR A 99 -16.15 3.69 3.24
N TYR A 100 -16.23 3.03 4.36
CA TYR A 100 -17.35 3.14 5.28
C TYR A 100 -17.35 4.52 5.96
N LYS A 101 -18.45 4.86 6.64
CA LYS A 101 -18.57 6.14 7.36
C LYS A 101 -17.52 6.33 8.45
N ASP A 102 -17.07 5.26 9.05
CA ASP A 102 -16.02 5.20 10.08
C ASP A 102 -14.60 5.34 9.56
N GLY A 103 -14.42 5.37 8.22
CA GLY A 103 -13.11 5.49 7.55
C GLY A 103 -12.47 4.17 7.17
N ASN A 104 -13.04 3.03 7.54
CA ASN A 104 -12.51 1.73 7.12
C ASN A 104 -12.71 1.54 5.60
N LEU A 105 -11.73 0.91 4.95
CA LEU A 105 -11.78 0.59 3.52
C LEU A 105 -12.91 -0.41 3.25
N ALA A 106 -13.94 -0.01 2.50
CA ALA A 106 -15.07 -0.87 2.18
C ALA A 106 -14.75 -1.82 1.03
N PHE A 107 -14.12 -1.31 -0.02
CA PHE A 107 -13.63 -2.15 -1.12
C PHE A 107 -12.50 -1.47 -1.90
N VAL A 108 -11.72 -2.31 -2.58
CA VAL A 108 -10.83 -1.94 -3.68
C VAL A 108 -11.37 -2.58 -4.94
N ARG A 109 -11.59 -1.80 -5.98
CA ARG A 109 -11.99 -2.28 -7.31
C ARG A 109 -10.88 -2.02 -8.30
N ARG A 110 -10.50 -3.03 -9.06
CA ARG A 110 -9.48 -2.97 -10.08
C ARG A 110 -10.09 -3.21 -11.46
N LYS A 111 -9.74 -2.37 -12.42
CA LYS A 111 -9.90 -2.63 -13.85
C LYS A 111 -8.60 -3.19 -14.40
N ASP A 112 -8.70 -4.30 -15.10
CA ASP A 112 -7.65 -4.84 -15.95
C ASP A 112 -8.21 -5.14 -17.35
N GLN A 113 -7.42 -5.81 -18.19
CA GLN A 113 -7.82 -6.18 -19.56
C GLN A 113 -9.06 -7.09 -19.63
N ILE A 114 -9.34 -7.84 -18.54
CA ILE A 114 -10.42 -8.82 -18.48
C ILE A 114 -11.72 -8.20 -17.98
N GLY A 115 -11.64 -7.06 -17.29
CA GLY A 115 -12.79 -6.33 -16.75
C GLY A 115 -12.58 -5.76 -15.36
N TYR A 116 -13.67 -5.58 -14.61
CA TYR A 116 -13.62 -5.03 -13.26
C TYR A 116 -13.81 -6.14 -12.23
N TYR A 117 -12.92 -6.13 -11.23
CA TYR A 117 -12.97 -7.01 -10.07
C TYR A 117 -12.83 -6.19 -8.81
N SER A 118 -13.53 -6.57 -7.74
CA SER A 118 -13.43 -5.89 -6.46
C SER A 118 -13.27 -6.86 -5.30
N THR A 119 -12.49 -6.45 -4.30
CA THR A 119 -12.40 -7.10 -3.01
C THR A 119 -13.11 -6.22 -1.99
N HIS A 120 -14.14 -6.74 -1.37
CA HIS A 120 -14.94 -6.07 -0.34
C HIS A 120 -14.54 -6.59 1.04
N TYR A 121 -14.39 -5.66 2.00
CA TYR A 121 -13.95 -5.94 3.36
C TYR A 121 -15.09 -5.68 4.34
N PHE A 122 -15.29 -6.58 5.29
CA PHE A 122 -16.27 -6.44 6.38
C PHE A 122 -15.53 -6.55 7.70
N TYR A 123 -15.93 -5.74 8.67
CA TYR A 123 -15.21 -5.56 9.91
C TYR A 123 -16.04 -5.91 11.13
N ASP A 124 -15.38 -6.31 12.21
CA ASP A 124 -15.99 -6.42 13.54
C ASP A 124 -15.99 -5.04 14.25
N SER A 125 -16.50 -5.03 15.49
CA SER A 125 -16.63 -3.82 16.31
C SER A 125 -15.29 -3.16 16.71
N ILE A 126 -14.17 -3.86 16.52
CA ILE A 126 -12.83 -3.34 16.82
C ILE A 126 -11.96 -3.23 15.55
N ASN A 127 -12.63 -3.09 14.40
CA ASN A 127 -12.02 -2.82 13.08
C ASN A 127 -11.08 -3.92 12.57
N ARG A 128 -11.31 -5.19 12.92
CA ARG A 128 -10.63 -6.32 12.29
C ARG A 128 -11.47 -6.87 11.15
N VAL A 129 -10.85 -7.20 10.03
CA VAL A 129 -11.54 -7.81 8.89
C VAL A 129 -12.03 -9.22 9.27
N ILE A 130 -13.35 -9.45 9.20
CA ILE A 130 -13.99 -10.73 9.51
C ILE A 130 -14.51 -11.45 8.27
N LYS A 131 -14.60 -10.74 7.13
CA LYS A 131 -14.99 -11.32 5.85
C LYS A 131 -14.38 -10.53 4.71
N GLU A 132 -13.94 -11.24 3.69
CA GLU A 132 -13.53 -10.68 2.40
C GLU A 132 -14.37 -11.33 1.29
N GLU A 133 -14.89 -10.52 0.35
CA GLU A 133 -15.61 -11.00 -0.82
C GLU A 133 -14.89 -10.56 -2.08
N TYR A 134 -14.56 -11.51 -2.94
CA TYR A 134 -14.07 -11.24 -4.27
C TYR A 134 -15.23 -11.26 -5.27
N ARG A 135 -15.40 -10.18 -6.00
CA ARG A 135 -16.53 -9.97 -6.90
C ARG A 135 -16.07 -9.60 -8.30
N ARG A 136 -16.89 -9.98 -9.28
CA ARG A 136 -16.85 -9.45 -10.63
C ARG A 136 -17.90 -8.36 -10.78
N ASP A 137 -17.47 -7.18 -11.21
CA ASP A 137 -18.34 -6.03 -11.42
C ASP A 137 -18.50 -5.78 -12.92
N ILE A 138 -19.74 -5.48 -13.35
CA ILE A 138 -20.05 -5.24 -14.76
C ILE A 138 -20.36 -3.75 -14.93
N ASP A 139 -19.53 -3.09 -15.74
CA ASP A 139 -19.75 -1.71 -16.15
C ASP A 139 -20.72 -1.71 -17.34
N THR A 140 -21.89 -1.07 -17.19
CA THR A 140 -22.96 -1.13 -18.16
C THR A 140 -23.10 0.13 -19.02
N ALA A 141 -22.66 1.28 -18.50
CA ALA A 141 -22.86 2.56 -19.16
C ALA A 141 -21.82 3.62 -18.80
N GLY A 142 -20.74 3.21 -18.11
CA GLY A 142 -19.71 4.14 -17.67
C GLY A 142 -18.75 4.58 -18.77
N THR A 143 -18.00 5.62 -18.47
CA THR A 143 -16.85 6.04 -19.25
C THR A 143 -15.57 5.43 -18.68
N LEU A 144 -14.47 5.51 -19.42
CA LEU A 144 -13.15 4.99 -18.97
C LEU A 144 -12.75 5.46 -17.58
N PHE A 145 -13.10 6.69 -17.21
CA PHE A 145 -12.71 7.33 -15.94
C PHE A 145 -13.82 7.34 -14.88
N VAL A 146 -15.08 7.13 -15.30
CA VAL A 146 -16.26 7.13 -14.42
C VAL A 146 -17.11 5.93 -14.78
N PRO A 147 -16.72 4.72 -14.32
CA PRO A 147 -17.51 3.53 -14.58
C PRO A 147 -18.84 3.55 -13.83
N SER A 148 -19.86 2.93 -14.41
CA SER A 148 -21.20 2.77 -13.84
C SER A 148 -21.49 1.28 -13.63
N PHE A 149 -21.56 0.86 -12.36
CA PHE A 149 -21.72 -0.54 -12.00
C PHE A 149 -23.16 -0.83 -11.58
N GLU A 150 -23.88 -1.60 -12.39
CA GLU A 150 -25.24 -2.06 -12.06
C GLU A 150 -25.26 -3.49 -11.50
N ARG A 151 -24.25 -4.29 -11.83
CA ARG A 151 -24.14 -5.67 -11.40
C ARG A 151 -22.82 -5.96 -10.74
N SER A 152 -22.91 -6.64 -9.59
CA SER A 152 -21.76 -7.18 -8.88
C SER A 152 -22.07 -8.62 -8.49
N THR A 153 -21.26 -9.56 -8.94
CA THR A 153 -21.44 -11.00 -8.68
C THR A 153 -20.32 -11.49 -7.78
N ILE A 154 -20.67 -12.09 -6.66
CA ILE A 154 -19.69 -12.71 -5.76
C ILE A 154 -19.14 -13.96 -6.46
N LEU A 155 -17.83 -13.97 -6.67
CA LEU A 155 -17.09 -15.11 -7.22
C LEU A 155 -16.61 -16.04 -6.12
N ASN A 156 -16.14 -15.46 -5.03
CA ASN A 156 -15.64 -16.18 -3.85
C ASN A 156 -15.75 -15.30 -2.62
N PHE A 157 -15.76 -15.90 -1.43
CA PHE A 157 -15.60 -15.17 -0.18
C PHE A 157 -14.85 -16.01 0.86
N GLU A 158 -14.23 -15.32 1.79
CA GLU A 158 -13.55 -15.90 2.93
C GLU A 158 -14.12 -15.29 4.21
N THR A 159 -14.25 -16.09 5.27
CA THR A 159 -14.59 -15.60 6.61
C THR A 159 -13.42 -15.81 7.56
N ILE A 160 -13.19 -14.88 8.44
CA ILE A 160 -12.02 -14.83 9.31
C ILE A 160 -12.49 -14.84 10.76
N LYS A 161 -12.01 -15.81 11.54
CA LYS A 161 -12.18 -15.86 12.98
C LYS A 161 -10.87 -15.46 13.65
N HIS A 162 -10.96 -14.51 14.57
CA HIS A 162 -9.81 -14.01 15.32
C HIS A 162 -9.80 -14.58 16.73
N GLU A 163 -8.63 -15.02 17.17
CA GLU A 163 -8.33 -15.46 18.52
C GLU A 163 -7.14 -14.64 19.03
N THR A 164 -7.15 -14.31 20.31
CA THR A 164 -6.06 -13.56 20.95
C THR A 164 -5.51 -14.39 22.09
N ASN A 165 -4.20 -14.57 22.14
CA ASN A 165 -3.49 -15.25 23.23
C ASN A 165 -2.35 -14.35 23.74
N GLY A 166 -2.63 -13.59 24.79
CA GLY A 166 -1.72 -12.55 25.28
C GLY A 166 -1.54 -11.46 24.23
N GLN A 167 -0.30 -11.23 23.80
CA GLN A 167 0.04 -10.25 22.74
C GLN A 167 -0.03 -10.84 21.32
N ASN A 168 -0.10 -12.17 21.22
CA ASN A 168 -0.16 -12.86 19.93
C ASN A 168 -1.59 -12.94 19.42
N GLU A 169 -1.73 -12.87 18.11
CA GLU A 169 -3.02 -12.99 17.45
C GLU A 169 -3.01 -14.19 16.51
N LYS A 170 -4.13 -14.88 16.46
CA LYS A 170 -4.36 -15.97 15.51
C LYS A 170 -5.61 -15.67 14.72
N SER A 171 -5.53 -15.87 13.41
CA SER A 171 -6.67 -15.79 12.51
C SER A 171 -6.87 -17.12 11.80
N ILE A 172 -8.11 -17.64 11.81
CA ILE A 172 -8.49 -18.87 11.09
C ILE A 172 -9.39 -18.45 9.93
N ILE A 173 -8.92 -18.69 8.71
CA ILE A 173 -9.61 -18.31 7.49
C ILE A 173 -10.35 -19.51 6.95
N HIS A 174 -11.65 -19.33 6.72
CA HIS A 174 -12.57 -20.33 6.17
C HIS A 174 -12.92 -19.93 4.74
N ASN A 175 -12.98 -20.90 3.85
CA ASN A 175 -13.45 -20.72 2.48
C ASN A 175 -14.98 -20.53 2.42
N SER A 176 -15.53 -20.31 1.22
CA SER A 176 -16.95 -20.12 0.98
C SER A 176 -17.84 -21.32 1.38
N TYR A 177 -17.26 -22.49 1.62
CA TYR A 177 -17.96 -23.68 2.16
C TYR A 177 -17.89 -23.77 3.70
N GLY A 178 -17.29 -22.76 4.37
CA GLY A 178 -17.13 -22.77 5.82
C GLY A 178 -16.01 -23.68 6.34
N LEU A 179 -15.15 -24.21 5.45
CA LEU A 179 -14.05 -25.09 5.83
C LEU A 179 -12.79 -24.26 6.10
N PRO A 180 -12.09 -24.47 7.25
CA PRO A 180 -10.84 -23.79 7.54
C PRO A 180 -9.75 -24.28 6.58
N PHE A 181 -9.13 -23.36 5.84
CA PHE A 181 -8.08 -23.72 4.87
C PHE A 181 -6.74 -23.02 5.11
N LYS A 182 -6.74 -21.93 5.88
CA LYS A 182 -5.52 -21.17 6.21
C LYS A 182 -5.58 -20.67 7.65
N GLU A 183 -4.45 -20.72 8.34
CA GLU A 183 -4.24 -20.07 9.64
C GLU A 183 -3.15 -19.02 9.50
N ILE A 184 -3.30 -17.91 10.22
CA ILE A 184 -2.32 -16.83 10.31
C ILE A 184 -2.03 -16.60 11.79
N ASP A 185 -0.78 -16.83 12.20
CA ASP A 185 -0.28 -16.50 13.52
C ASP A 185 0.57 -15.22 13.44
N ILE A 186 0.29 -14.25 14.31
CA ILE A 186 1.02 -12.98 14.41
C ILE A 186 1.68 -12.89 15.78
N PHE A 187 3.01 -12.77 15.77
CA PHE A 187 3.84 -12.64 16.96
C PHE A 187 4.32 -11.19 17.09
N LYS A 188 4.09 -10.61 18.26
CA LYS A 188 4.43 -9.23 18.58
C LYS A 188 5.45 -9.18 19.72
N ASP A 189 6.22 -8.09 19.76
CA ASP A 189 7.05 -7.76 20.92
C ASP A 189 6.24 -7.12 22.05
N SER A 190 6.92 -6.77 23.15
CA SER A 190 6.29 -6.13 24.32
C SER A 190 5.71 -4.74 24.04
N LEU A 191 6.13 -4.08 22.98
CA LEU A 191 5.66 -2.76 22.52
C LEU A 191 4.53 -2.86 21.51
N GLY A 192 4.18 -4.09 21.06
CA GLY A 192 3.12 -4.34 20.07
C GLY A 192 3.59 -4.33 18.62
N TYR A 193 4.88 -4.22 18.34
CA TYR A 193 5.41 -4.36 16.98
C TYR A 193 5.32 -5.80 16.51
N ILE A 194 4.82 -6.00 15.29
CA ILE A 194 4.73 -7.33 14.65
C ILE A 194 6.13 -7.77 14.24
N LEU A 195 6.65 -8.83 14.86
CA LEU A 195 7.98 -9.39 14.52
C LEU A 195 7.87 -10.47 13.46
N VAL A 196 6.86 -11.34 13.59
CA VAL A 196 6.70 -12.49 12.71
C VAL A 196 5.22 -12.69 12.41
N LYS A 197 4.92 -12.99 11.14
CA LYS A 197 3.63 -13.47 10.67
C LYS A 197 3.85 -14.82 10.01
N GLU A 198 3.16 -15.87 10.47
CA GLU A 198 3.17 -17.20 9.87
C GLU A 198 1.84 -17.52 9.25
N GLU A 199 1.82 -17.82 7.97
CA GLU A 199 0.65 -18.31 7.24
C GLU A 199 0.83 -19.81 6.98
N LYS A 200 -0.12 -20.61 7.47
CA LYS A 200 -0.13 -22.08 7.36
C LYS A 200 -1.35 -22.51 6.58
N PHE A 201 -1.15 -23.15 5.46
CA PHE A 201 -2.25 -23.71 4.67
C PHE A 201 -2.53 -25.12 5.13
N LYS A 202 -3.81 -25.47 5.31
CA LYS A 202 -4.24 -26.80 5.77
C LYS A 202 -3.99 -27.88 4.73
N PHE A 203 -3.92 -27.49 3.47
CA PHE A 203 -3.65 -28.41 2.36
C PHE A 203 -2.31 -28.07 1.70
N GLY A 204 -1.56 -29.11 1.33
CA GLY A 204 -0.29 -28.95 0.60
C GLY A 204 0.92 -28.55 1.44
N ASN A 205 0.82 -28.57 2.79
CA ASN A 205 1.92 -28.24 3.73
C ASN A 205 2.61 -26.89 3.46
N GLN A 206 1.93 -25.99 2.75
CA GLN A 206 2.49 -24.68 2.44
C GLN A 206 2.54 -23.81 3.70
N ARG A 207 3.71 -23.24 3.96
CA ARG A 207 3.93 -22.27 5.03
C ARG A 207 4.67 -21.07 4.46
N ILE A 208 4.18 -19.88 4.80
CA ILE A 208 4.85 -18.62 4.49
C ILE A 208 5.18 -17.95 5.82
N THR A 209 6.45 -17.67 6.06
CA THR A 209 6.92 -16.93 7.23
C THR A 209 7.37 -15.56 6.77
N THR A 210 6.76 -14.52 7.35
CA THR A 210 7.13 -13.11 7.10
C THR A 210 7.72 -12.54 8.38
N VAL A 211 8.96 -12.07 8.29
CA VAL A 211 9.69 -11.40 9.38
C VAL A 211 9.73 -9.91 9.08
N LEU A 212 9.44 -9.09 10.08
CA LEU A 212 9.51 -7.63 9.99
C LEU A 212 10.63 -7.14 10.93
N ASP A 213 11.51 -6.30 10.40
CA ASP A 213 12.51 -5.58 11.16
C ASP A 213 12.18 -4.10 11.21
N TYR A 214 12.58 -3.45 12.29
CA TYR A 214 12.34 -2.04 12.53
C TYR A 214 13.66 -1.31 12.79
N ASN A 215 13.74 -0.04 12.41
CA ASN A 215 14.86 0.80 12.76
C ASN A 215 14.71 1.38 14.19
N GLU A 216 15.70 2.12 14.65
CA GLU A 216 15.72 2.73 16.00
C GLU A 216 14.55 3.70 16.27
N LYS A 217 13.91 4.21 15.23
CA LYS A 217 12.74 5.09 15.31
C LYS A 217 11.41 4.33 15.27
N GLY A 218 11.44 2.99 15.22
CA GLY A 218 10.26 2.12 15.16
C GLY A 218 9.60 2.06 13.77
N TRP A 219 10.27 2.50 12.71
CA TRP A 219 9.77 2.35 11.34
C TRP A 219 10.24 1.03 10.73
N ILE A 220 9.39 0.38 9.93
CA ILE A 220 9.73 -0.87 9.25
C ILE A 220 10.95 -0.63 8.35
N SER A 221 12.04 -1.34 8.63
CA SER A 221 13.27 -1.30 7.82
C SER A 221 13.35 -2.45 6.83
N SER A 222 12.77 -3.61 7.15
CA SER A 222 12.66 -4.72 6.21
C SER A 222 11.41 -5.58 6.45
N ILE A 223 10.96 -6.22 5.36
CA ILE A 223 9.94 -7.29 5.38
C ILE A 223 10.49 -8.43 4.56
N LYS A 224 10.71 -9.58 5.18
CA LYS A 224 11.24 -10.77 4.52
C LYS A 224 10.23 -11.91 4.59
N SER A 225 9.72 -12.32 3.42
CA SER A 225 8.79 -13.44 3.28
C SER A 225 9.49 -14.65 2.68
N THR A 226 9.37 -15.79 3.35
CA THR A 226 9.94 -17.07 2.93
C THR A 226 8.82 -18.10 2.77
N ASN A 227 8.83 -18.81 1.66
CA ASN A 227 7.89 -19.88 1.36
C ASN A 227 8.61 -21.23 1.52
N ALA A 228 8.12 -22.08 2.42
CA ALA A 228 8.77 -23.35 2.76
C ALA A 228 8.74 -24.37 1.61
N VAL A 229 7.73 -24.33 0.76
CA VAL A 229 7.53 -25.31 -0.34
C VAL A 229 8.13 -24.78 -1.63
N ASN A 230 8.03 -23.49 -1.89
CA ASN A 230 8.51 -22.88 -3.13
C ASN A 230 9.45 -21.68 -2.85
N PRO A 231 10.76 -21.93 -2.68
CA PRO A 231 11.71 -20.85 -2.41
C PRO A 231 11.78 -19.78 -3.51
N LYS A 232 11.35 -20.07 -4.74
CA LYS A 232 11.27 -19.08 -5.82
C LYS A 232 10.31 -17.93 -5.53
N LEU A 233 9.41 -18.09 -4.55
CA LEU A 233 8.50 -17.06 -4.07
C LEU A 233 9.08 -16.24 -2.91
N ASN A 234 10.30 -16.52 -2.47
CA ASN A 234 10.95 -15.75 -1.42
C ASN A 234 11.18 -14.31 -1.87
N GLN A 235 10.79 -13.38 -1.03
CA GLN A 235 10.90 -11.94 -1.28
C GLN A 235 11.40 -11.23 -0.03
N GLU A 236 12.23 -10.22 -0.24
CA GLU A 236 12.60 -9.28 0.80
C GLU A 236 12.40 -7.85 0.26
N ILE A 237 11.79 -7.00 1.08
CA ILE A 237 11.62 -5.57 0.80
C ILE A 237 12.34 -4.82 1.89
N ARG A 238 13.23 -3.90 1.51
CA ARG A 238 13.93 -3.02 2.44
C ARG A 238 13.49 -1.58 2.22
N PHE A 239 13.38 -0.85 3.32
CA PHE A 239 12.95 0.54 3.32
C PHE A 239 14.01 1.42 3.96
N LYS A 240 14.22 2.62 3.38
CA LYS A 240 15.00 3.68 4.01
C LYS A 240 14.15 4.93 4.15
N TYR A 241 14.48 5.71 5.14
CA TYR A 241 13.76 6.95 5.46
C TYR A 241 14.75 8.10 5.56
N ASP A 242 14.30 9.30 5.21
CA ASP A 242 15.07 10.51 5.42
C ASP A 242 15.08 10.94 6.92
N ASP A 243 15.79 12.01 7.24
CA ASP A 243 15.87 12.53 8.61
C ASP A 243 14.52 12.98 9.17
N PHE A 244 13.58 13.32 8.31
CA PHE A 244 12.21 13.72 8.66
C PHE A 244 11.26 12.56 8.78
N GLY A 245 11.71 11.33 8.46
CA GLY A 245 10.94 10.11 8.50
C GLY A 245 10.15 9.79 7.23
N ASN A 246 10.30 10.55 6.16
CA ASN A 246 9.67 10.21 4.91
C ASN A 246 10.36 9.00 4.27
N LEU A 247 9.58 8.10 3.71
CA LEU A 247 10.11 6.97 2.96
C LEU A 247 10.90 7.47 1.74
N SER A 248 12.22 7.28 1.76
CA SER A 248 13.12 7.73 0.69
C SER A 248 13.47 6.65 -0.31
N GLU A 249 13.57 5.38 0.12
CA GLU A 249 13.92 4.27 -0.75
C GLU A 249 13.10 3.01 -0.40
N LYS A 250 12.74 2.25 -1.44
CA LYS A 250 12.18 0.90 -1.33
C LYS A 250 12.94 -0.02 -2.28
N HIS A 251 13.62 -1.02 -1.73
CA HIS A 251 14.38 -2.01 -2.48
C HIS A 251 13.67 -3.35 -2.45
N VAL A 252 13.47 -3.96 -3.61
CA VAL A 252 12.80 -5.26 -3.72
C VAL A 252 13.80 -6.31 -4.16
N TYR A 253 13.86 -7.40 -3.40
CA TYR A 253 14.68 -8.57 -3.67
C TYR A 253 13.79 -9.79 -3.90
N LYS A 254 14.10 -10.61 -4.91
CA LYS A 254 13.50 -11.94 -5.11
C LYS A 254 14.63 -12.97 -5.11
N ASN A 255 14.49 -14.03 -4.33
CA ASN A 255 15.52 -15.06 -4.18
C ASN A 255 16.91 -14.48 -3.88
N ASN A 256 16.98 -13.48 -2.99
CA ASN A 256 18.18 -12.72 -2.63
C ASN A 256 18.80 -11.90 -3.79
N GLN A 257 18.17 -11.83 -4.94
CA GLN A 257 18.59 -10.96 -6.04
C GLN A 257 17.88 -9.61 -5.96
N PHE A 258 18.63 -8.52 -5.99
CA PHE A 258 18.11 -7.18 -6.07
C PHE A 258 17.49 -6.94 -7.44
N ILE A 259 16.17 -6.68 -7.49
CA ILE A 259 15.43 -6.60 -8.76
C ILE A 259 14.87 -5.21 -9.03
N THR A 260 14.44 -4.48 -8.00
CA THR A 260 13.81 -3.17 -8.19
C THR A 260 14.30 -2.19 -7.13
N ASP A 261 14.68 -1.01 -7.57
CA ASP A 261 15.07 0.13 -6.76
C ASP A 261 14.06 1.26 -6.98
N ILE A 262 13.40 1.69 -5.92
CA ILE A 262 12.44 2.80 -5.94
C ILE A 262 12.98 3.89 -5.03
N GLN A 263 13.14 5.10 -5.58
CA GLN A 263 13.54 6.30 -4.85
C GLN A 263 12.44 7.33 -4.88
N VAL A 264 12.15 7.91 -3.72
CA VAL A 264 11.11 8.93 -3.54
C VAL A 264 11.76 10.26 -3.25
N ILE A 265 11.48 11.25 -4.08
CA ILE A 265 12.00 12.61 -3.94
C ILE A 265 10.89 13.52 -3.47
N TYR A 266 11.14 14.26 -2.40
CA TYR A 266 10.20 15.20 -1.80
C TYR A 266 10.62 16.65 -2.06
N ASN A 267 9.63 17.51 -2.17
CA ASN A 267 9.84 18.94 -2.10
C ASN A 267 10.13 19.33 -0.65
N LEU A 268 11.33 19.81 -0.38
CA LEU A 268 11.81 20.14 0.98
C LEU A 268 10.96 21.21 1.70
N LYS A 269 10.30 22.10 0.96
CA LYS A 269 9.46 23.16 1.54
C LYS A 269 8.09 22.65 1.96
N THR A 270 7.50 21.78 1.16
CA THR A 270 6.11 21.33 1.34
C THR A 270 5.99 19.93 1.94
N GLY A 271 7.03 19.12 1.88
CA GLY A 271 7.00 17.70 2.26
C GLY A 271 6.20 16.80 1.30
N LEU A 272 5.77 17.34 0.15
CA LEU A 272 5.03 16.60 -0.87
C LEU A 272 5.98 15.84 -1.79
N ILE A 273 5.54 14.69 -2.32
CA ILE A 273 6.29 13.97 -3.34
C ILE A 273 6.39 14.85 -4.58
N SER A 274 7.61 15.00 -5.09
CA SER A 274 7.89 15.64 -6.38
C SER A 274 8.15 14.62 -7.49
N SER A 275 8.82 13.50 -7.16
CA SER A 275 9.12 12.46 -8.14
C SER A 275 9.29 11.10 -7.49
N ILE A 276 9.01 10.06 -8.26
CA ILE A 276 9.35 8.67 -7.94
C ILE A 276 10.22 8.14 -9.07
N LEU A 277 11.40 7.63 -8.76
CA LEU A 277 12.28 6.96 -9.69
C LEU A 277 12.18 5.46 -9.42
N THR A 278 11.87 4.67 -10.44
CA THR A 278 11.87 3.21 -10.36
C THR A 278 12.88 2.67 -11.35
N ARG A 279 13.85 1.89 -10.87
CA ARG A 279 14.86 1.23 -11.67
C ARG A 279 14.67 -0.28 -11.65
N ASP A 280 14.55 -0.89 -12.80
CA ASP A 280 14.78 -2.32 -12.98
C ASP A 280 16.28 -2.58 -12.97
N VAL A 281 16.76 -3.35 -11.99
CA VAL A 281 18.21 -3.52 -11.76
C VAL A 281 18.87 -4.36 -12.84
N ALA A 282 18.17 -5.33 -13.41
CA ALA A 282 18.71 -6.22 -14.41
C ALA A 282 18.96 -5.52 -15.75
N THR A 283 18.03 -4.67 -16.17
CA THR A 283 18.08 -3.95 -17.45
C THR A 283 18.63 -2.54 -17.35
N ASN A 284 18.77 -2.00 -16.12
CA ASN A 284 19.02 -0.60 -15.84
C ASN A 284 18.01 0.36 -16.51
N PHE A 285 16.80 -0.14 -16.78
CA PHE A 285 15.70 0.71 -17.22
C PHE A 285 15.21 1.55 -16.06
N ILE A 286 15.09 2.86 -16.26
CA ILE A 286 14.63 3.80 -15.25
C ILE A 286 13.34 4.46 -15.75
N SER A 287 12.30 4.38 -14.94
CA SER A 287 11.11 5.21 -15.09
C SER A 287 11.12 6.32 -14.02
N ILE A 288 10.86 7.53 -14.45
CA ILE A 288 10.77 8.70 -13.59
C ILE A 288 9.35 9.24 -13.70
N LEU A 289 8.62 9.18 -12.60
CA LEU A 289 7.28 9.74 -12.48
C LEU A 289 7.39 11.09 -11.76
N ARG A 290 7.08 12.20 -12.45
CA ARG A 290 7.09 13.55 -11.87
C ARG A 290 5.68 13.99 -11.57
N PHE A 291 5.45 14.52 -10.36
CA PHE A 291 4.11 14.88 -9.90
C PHE A 291 3.88 16.39 -9.86
N GLU A 292 2.68 16.76 -10.28
CA GLU A 292 2.04 18.03 -10.00
C GLU A 292 0.92 17.82 -8.98
N VAL A 293 0.82 18.73 -8.02
CA VAL A 293 -0.18 18.66 -6.95
C VAL A 293 -1.33 19.59 -7.26
N VAL A 294 -2.54 19.05 -7.32
CA VAL A 294 -3.77 19.83 -7.41
C VAL A 294 -4.43 19.86 -6.04
N LYS A 295 -4.85 21.06 -5.59
CA LYS A 295 -5.48 21.27 -4.28
C LYS A 295 -6.97 21.56 -4.43
N TYR A 296 -7.72 21.27 -3.37
CA TYR A 296 -9.07 21.80 -3.20
C TYR A 296 -9.00 23.32 -2.92
N HIS A 297 -9.94 24.04 -3.44
CA HIS A 297 -10.12 25.49 -3.20
C HIS A 297 -10.68 25.79 -1.80
#